data_fdb090ef096bb6fa4af380ebc779ded6
#
_entry.id   fdb090ef096bb6fa4af380ebc779ded6
#
_cell.length_a   1.000
_cell.length_b   1.000
_cell.length_c   1.000
_cell.angle_alpha   90.00
_cell.angle_beta   90.00
_cell.angle_gamma   90.00
#
_symmetry.space_group_name_H-M   'P 1'
#
loop_
_entity.id
_entity.type
_entity.pdbx_description
1 polymer ?
#
loop_
_entity_poly.entity_id
_entity_poly.type
_entity_poly.pdbx_seq_one_letter_code
_entity_poly.pdbx_strand_id
1 'polypeptide(L)'
;MTRSATLLVAATLYAAGAALAQQPAPVSAASPPSVAVTGAASTKVQNDRMQAMVRAESEQASAAAAAADVNARMARALAAAKAVPGVEAKSAGYSTWQQWEKGKPGKWRVSQTLSLTGSDFPALAALVSKLQDEDGLLVSSIAFMLAPQTRRQAEDALTREAIRAWQQRAATAAEALGFAAWRPGRITVATGDYAPAPRFDMAMRAAAAPPAAPPVAVEGGSTELTVTVSGDAVLDQPAAR
;
A
#
# COMPACT_ATOMS: atom_id res chain seq x y z
N MET A 1 -25.00 4.01 -102.83
CA MET A 1 -26.44 4.30 -102.71
C MET A 1 -26.95 3.45 -101.55
N THR A 2 -27.18 4.07 -100.40
CA THR A 2 -28.18 3.63 -99.41
C THR A 2 -28.06 4.58 -98.17
N ARG A 3 -29.16 5.19 -97.85
CA ARG A 3 -29.32 6.19 -96.80
C ARG A 3 -29.54 5.48 -95.46
N SER A 4 -28.78 5.81 -94.48
CA SER A 4 -29.00 5.41 -93.08
C SER A 4 -29.80 6.44 -92.33
N ALA A 5 -30.95 6.08 -91.81
CA ALA A 5 -31.80 6.86 -90.92
C ALA A 5 -31.34 6.68 -89.44
N THR A 6 -31.08 7.86 -88.84
CA THR A 6 -30.71 7.91 -87.45
C THR A 6 -31.97 8.16 -86.63
N LEU A 7 -32.30 7.20 -85.73
CA LEU A 7 -33.40 7.31 -84.75
C LEU A 7 -32.86 7.91 -83.45
N LEU A 8 -33.40 9.08 -83.11
CA LEU A 8 -33.11 9.79 -81.83
C LEU A 8 -34.14 9.31 -80.78
N VAL A 9 -33.66 8.54 -79.80
CA VAL A 9 -34.47 8.15 -78.66
C VAL A 9 -34.18 9.12 -77.49
N ALA A 10 -35.16 9.93 -77.11
CA ALA A 10 -35.12 10.83 -75.98
C ALA A 10 -35.46 10.00 -74.71
N ALA A 11 -34.48 9.82 -73.84
CA ALA A 11 -34.68 9.24 -72.52
C ALA A 11 -34.99 10.35 -71.51
N THR A 12 -36.19 10.39 -71.02
CA THR A 12 -36.63 11.26 -69.91
C THR A 12 -36.22 10.61 -68.59
N LEU A 13 -35.22 11.18 -67.89
CA LEU A 13 -34.87 10.83 -66.51
C LEU A 13 -35.89 11.38 -65.53
N TYR A 14 -36.67 10.51 -64.92
CA TYR A 14 -37.41 10.81 -63.69
C TYR A 14 -36.45 10.80 -62.50
N ALA A 15 -36.12 11.98 -61.95
CA ALA A 15 -35.43 12.08 -60.68
C ALA A 15 -36.42 11.87 -59.54
N ALA A 16 -36.48 10.69 -58.98
CA ALA A 16 -37.19 10.41 -57.73
C ALA A 16 -36.35 10.97 -56.58
N GLY A 17 -36.74 12.13 -56.03
CA GLY A 17 -36.17 12.67 -54.80
C GLY A 17 -36.53 11.80 -53.60
N ALA A 18 -35.57 10.99 -53.12
CA ALA A 18 -35.71 10.29 -51.86
C ALA A 18 -35.62 11.35 -50.72
N ALA A 19 -36.76 11.68 -50.14
CA ALA A 19 -36.82 12.42 -48.88
C ALA A 19 -36.24 11.57 -47.80
N LEU A 20 -34.98 11.81 -47.42
CA LEU A 20 -34.37 11.24 -46.22
C LEU A 20 -35.13 11.77 -45.01
N ALA A 21 -36.06 10.99 -44.48
CA ALA A 21 -36.65 11.27 -43.21
C ALA A 21 -35.53 11.28 -42.15
N GLN A 22 -35.15 12.46 -41.69
CA GLN A 22 -34.28 12.65 -40.54
C GLN A 22 -34.99 12.03 -39.32
N GLN A 23 -34.51 10.84 -38.93
CA GLN A 23 -34.88 10.28 -37.63
C GLN A 23 -34.48 11.27 -36.54
N PRO A 24 -35.39 11.70 -35.65
CA PRO A 24 -35.02 12.53 -34.52
C PRO A 24 -33.93 11.80 -33.73
N ALA A 25 -32.81 12.50 -33.51
CA ALA A 25 -31.72 11.96 -32.66
C ALA A 25 -32.32 11.54 -31.31
N PRO A 26 -31.91 10.38 -30.75
CA PRO A 26 -32.39 9.96 -29.43
C PRO A 26 -32.12 11.10 -28.47
N VAL A 27 -33.16 11.64 -27.85
CA VAL A 27 -33.03 12.63 -26.77
C VAL A 27 -32.29 11.95 -25.69
N SER A 28 -31.01 12.34 -25.51
CA SER A 28 -30.19 11.80 -24.39
C SER A 28 -30.96 12.17 -23.12
N ALA A 29 -31.47 11.15 -22.42
CA ALA A 29 -32.15 11.36 -21.17
C ALA A 29 -31.20 12.13 -20.24
N ALA A 30 -31.61 13.32 -19.80
CA ALA A 30 -30.79 14.13 -18.91
C ALA A 30 -30.44 13.29 -17.69
N SER A 31 -29.16 13.14 -17.40
CA SER A 31 -28.72 12.43 -16.19
C SER A 31 -29.34 13.10 -14.97
N PRO A 32 -29.86 12.34 -14.02
CA PRO A 32 -30.43 12.92 -12.81
C PRO A 32 -29.39 13.79 -12.09
N PRO A 33 -29.79 14.89 -11.45
CA PRO A 33 -28.88 15.73 -10.70
C PRO A 33 -28.17 14.91 -9.62
N SER A 34 -26.87 15.14 -9.45
CA SER A 34 -26.08 14.46 -8.45
C SER A 34 -25.10 15.40 -7.78
N VAL A 35 -24.70 15.09 -6.57
CA VAL A 35 -23.68 15.81 -5.81
C VAL A 35 -22.58 14.84 -5.38
N ALA A 36 -21.32 15.20 -5.67
CA ALA A 36 -20.17 14.45 -5.23
C ALA A 36 -19.88 14.75 -3.75
N VAL A 37 -19.81 13.71 -2.94
CA VAL A 37 -19.62 13.81 -1.49
C VAL A 37 -18.45 12.93 -1.07
N THR A 38 -17.72 13.37 -0.04
CA THR A 38 -16.65 12.58 0.58
C THR A 38 -16.88 12.48 2.08
N GLY A 39 -16.80 11.26 2.62
CA GLY A 39 -16.78 10.96 4.05
C GLY A 39 -15.46 10.30 4.41
N ALA A 40 -14.93 10.57 5.58
CA ALA A 40 -13.72 9.91 6.06
C ALA A 40 -13.83 9.61 7.55
N ALA A 41 -13.12 8.56 7.97
CA ALA A 41 -12.91 8.21 9.37
C ALA A 41 -11.45 7.82 9.58
N SER A 42 -10.89 8.17 10.74
CA SER A 42 -9.51 7.82 11.10
C SER A 42 -9.41 7.43 12.57
N THR A 43 -8.47 6.55 12.87
CA THR A 43 -8.16 6.14 14.24
C THR A 43 -6.67 5.83 14.40
N LYS A 44 -6.15 6.01 15.62
CA LYS A 44 -4.81 5.58 15.99
C LYS A 44 -4.90 4.22 16.66
N VAL A 45 -4.20 3.23 16.09
CA VAL A 45 -4.12 1.87 16.60
C VAL A 45 -2.71 1.61 17.12
N GLN A 46 -2.57 1.08 18.32
CA GLN A 46 -1.26 0.71 18.89
C GLN A 46 -0.65 -0.41 18.05
N ASN A 47 0.64 -0.26 17.71
CA ASN A 47 1.36 -1.31 17.03
C ASN A 47 1.51 -2.53 17.93
N ASP A 48 1.18 -3.70 17.41
CA ASP A 48 1.17 -4.98 18.12
C ASP A 48 2.17 -6.00 17.54
N ARG A 49 3.00 -5.54 16.58
CA ARG A 49 4.07 -6.32 15.97
C ARG A 49 5.35 -5.51 15.91
N MET A 50 6.45 -6.14 16.27
CA MET A 50 7.82 -5.67 16.05
C MET A 50 8.45 -6.53 14.97
N GLN A 51 9.14 -5.94 14.03
CA GLN A 51 9.97 -6.59 13.04
C GLN A 51 11.41 -6.10 13.20
N ALA A 52 12.34 -7.01 13.33
CA ALA A 52 13.77 -6.72 13.29
C ALA A 52 14.40 -7.42 12.08
N MET A 53 15.18 -6.67 11.32
CA MET A 53 16.00 -7.20 10.24
C MET A 53 17.43 -7.31 10.72
N VAL A 54 17.93 -8.54 10.82
CA VAL A 54 19.33 -8.82 11.20
C VAL A 54 20.07 -9.44 10.04
N ARG A 55 21.36 -9.13 9.91
CA ARG A 55 22.19 -9.54 8.78
C ARG A 55 23.50 -10.14 9.26
N ALA A 56 23.84 -11.34 8.77
CA ALA A 56 25.21 -11.86 8.79
C ALA A 56 25.95 -11.42 7.53
N GLU A 57 27.22 -11.07 7.69
CA GLU A 57 28.10 -10.70 6.59
C GLU A 57 29.48 -11.29 6.84
N SER A 58 30.09 -11.84 5.80
CA SER A 58 31.45 -12.37 5.84
C SER A 58 32.22 -12.01 4.58
N GLU A 59 33.50 -11.72 4.78
CA GLU A 59 34.43 -11.37 3.71
C GLU A 59 35.65 -12.28 3.77
N GLN A 60 35.86 -13.08 2.72
CA GLN A 60 36.88 -14.12 2.66
C GLN A 60 37.57 -14.15 1.30
N ALA A 61 38.70 -14.87 1.22
CA ALA A 61 39.43 -15.04 -0.04
C ALA A 61 38.63 -15.86 -1.08
N SER A 62 37.68 -16.68 -0.66
CA SER A 62 36.83 -17.47 -1.56
C SER A 62 35.35 -17.31 -1.21
N ALA A 63 34.50 -17.40 -2.23
CA ALA A 63 33.04 -17.37 -2.04
C ALA A 63 32.54 -18.51 -1.13
N ALA A 64 33.14 -19.69 -1.27
CA ALA A 64 32.77 -20.86 -0.45
C ALA A 64 33.05 -20.65 1.04
N ALA A 65 34.22 -20.08 1.39
CA ALA A 65 34.55 -19.79 2.78
C ALA A 65 33.65 -18.70 3.38
N ALA A 66 33.37 -17.62 2.62
CA ALA A 66 32.44 -16.58 3.07
C ALA A 66 31.02 -17.12 3.26
N ALA A 67 30.54 -17.96 2.33
CA ALA A 67 29.23 -18.59 2.43
C ALA A 67 29.13 -19.53 3.63
N ALA A 68 30.16 -20.36 3.89
CA ALA A 68 30.17 -21.27 5.01
C ALA A 68 30.06 -20.54 6.37
N ASP A 69 30.78 -19.43 6.54
CA ASP A 69 30.70 -18.60 7.76
C ASP A 69 29.31 -17.97 7.94
N VAL A 70 28.77 -17.33 6.90
CA VAL A 70 27.42 -16.72 6.95
C VAL A 70 26.37 -17.77 7.25
N ASN A 71 26.39 -18.92 6.58
CA ASN A 71 25.43 -20.00 6.77
C ASN A 71 25.49 -20.56 8.20
N ALA A 72 26.68 -20.72 8.77
CA ALA A 72 26.84 -21.20 10.14
C ALA A 72 26.24 -20.21 11.16
N ARG A 73 26.48 -18.91 11.02
CA ARG A 73 25.88 -17.87 11.88
C ARG A 73 24.36 -17.84 11.74
N MET A 74 23.85 -17.91 10.52
CA MET A 74 22.41 -17.91 10.26
C MET A 74 21.70 -19.16 10.79
N ALA A 75 22.36 -20.31 10.75
CA ALA A 75 21.82 -21.55 11.35
C ALA A 75 21.65 -21.40 12.86
N ARG A 76 22.65 -20.82 13.55
CA ARG A 76 22.55 -20.54 15.00
C ARG A 76 21.47 -19.52 15.30
N ALA A 77 21.40 -18.42 14.52
CA ALA A 77 20.37 -17.39 14.67
C ALA A 77 18.95 -17.96 14.50
N LEU A 78 18.74 -18.82 13.51
CA LEU A 78 17.46 -19.49 13.29
C LEU A 78 17.12 -20.43 14.44
N ALA A 79 18.10 -21.16 14.98
CA ALA A 79 17.90 -22.02 16.14
C ALA A 79 17.53 -21.20 17.39
N ALA A 80 18.23 -20.10 17.64
CA ALA A 80 17.94 -19.18 18.75
C ALA A 80 16.54 -18.55 18.60
N ALA A 81 16.15 -18.12 17.40
CA ALA A 81 14.82 -17.55 17.15
C ALA A 81 13.69 -18.57 17.38
N LYS A 82 13.88 -19.83 16.97
CA LYS A 82 12.90 -20.90 17.21
C LYS A 82 12.73 -21.25 18.70
N ALA A 83 13.72 -20.96 19.53
CA ALA A 83 13.64 -21.19 20.96
C ALA A 83 12.82 -20.12 21.70
N VAL A 84 12.53 -18.97 21.07
CA VAL A 84 11.74 -17.89 21.68
C VAL A 84 10.28 -18.03 21.24
N PRO A 85 9.34 -18.29 22.16
CA PRO A 85 7.92 -18.42 21.83
C PRO A 85 7.37 -17.14 21.18
N GLY A 86 6.54 -17.28 20.15
CA GLY A 86 5.89 -16.16 19.47
C GLY A 86 6.78 -15.36 18.51
N VAL A 87 8.06 -15.77 18.34
CA VAL A 87 8.95 -15.19 17.33
C VAL A 87 8.90 -16.02 16.06
N GLU A 88 8.61 -15.36 14.96
CA GLU A 88 8.67 -15.90 13.61
C GLU A 88 9.96 -15.42 12.93
N ALA A 89 10.73 -16.35 12.37
CA ALA A 89 11.97 -16.07 11.66
C ALA A 89 11.87 -16.48 10.20
N LYS A 90 12.20 -15.58 9.28
CA LYS A 90 12.16 -15.81 7.82
C LYS A 90 13.42 -15.28 7.16
N SER A 91 14.01 -16.05 6.25
CA SER A 91 15.08 -15.53 5.38
C SER A 91 14.53 -14.44 4.46
N ALA A 92 15.18 -13.28 4.44
CA ALA A 92 14.74 -12.11 3.68
C ALA A 92 15.65 -11.76 2.49
N GLY A 93 16.83 -12.35 2.40
CA GLY A 93 17.75 -12.14 1.28
C GLY A 93 19.06 -12.86 1.47
N TYR A 94 19.69 -13.21 0.36
CA TYR A 94 21.03 -13.79 0.31
C TYR A 94 21.75 -13.24 -0.91
N SER A 95 22.98 -12.77 -0.74
CA SER A 95 23.78 -12.22 -1.83
C SER A 95 25.25 -12.59 -1.72
N THR A 96 25.88 -12.77 -2.86
CA THR A 96 27.30 -13.07 -3.00
C THR A 96 27.87 -12.22 -4.10
N TRP A 97 28.95 -11.49 -3.80
CA TRP A 97 29.67 -10.71 -4.82
C TRP A 97 31.16 -10.65 -4.50
N GLN A 98 31.96 -10.42 -5.54
CA GLN A 98 33.38 -10.19 -5.39
C GLN A 98 33.65 -8.68 -5.37
N GLN A 99 34.44 -8.23 -4.40
CA GLN A 99 34.89 -6.85 -4.34
C GLN A 99 35.97 -6.61 -5.38
N TRP A 100 36.04 -5.39 -5.89
CA TRP A 100 37.10 -4.96 -6.79
C TRP A 100 37.96 -3.92 -6.07
N GLU A 101 39.27 -4.20 -5.93
CA GLU A 101 40.21 -3.28 -5.33
C GLU A 101 41.23 -2.85 -6.37
N LYS A 102 41.29 -1.55 -6.63
CA LYS A 102 42.23 -0.97 -7.60
C LYS A 102 42.24 -1.66 -8.99
N GLY A 103 41.05 -2.06 -9.46
CA GLY A 103 40.88 -2.73 -10.76
C GLY A 103 41.22 -4.23 -10.78
N LYS A 104 41.47 -4.84 -9.62
CA LYS A 104 41.75 -6.29 -9.50
C LYS A 104 40.64 -6.97 -8.68
N PRO A 105 40.39 -8.27 -8.96
CA PRO A 105 39.49 -9.06 -8.11
C PRO A 105 40.01 -9.10 -6.68
N GLY A 106 39.21 -8.63 -5.73
CA GLY A 106 39.44 -8.65 -4.30
C GLY A 106 38.79 -9.84 -3.61
N LYS A 107 38.46 -9.65 -2.34
CA LYS A 107 37.80 -10.67 -1.54
C LYS A 107 36.34 -10.88 -1.96
N TRP A 108 35.81 -12.04 -1.60
CA TRP A 108 34.39 -12.38 -1.75
C TRP A 108 33.62 -11.95 -0.51
N ARG A 109 32.53 -11.27 -0.73
CA ARG A 109 31.60 -10.89 0.33
C ARG A 109 30.27 -11.63 0.14
N VAL A 110 29.82 -12.27 1.22
CA VAL A 110 28.51 -12.93 1.30
C VAL A 110 27.71 -12.26 2.40
N SER A 111 26.45 -11.99 2.15
CA SER A 111 25.55 -11.54 3.19
C SER A 111 24.21 -12.25 3.11
N GLN A 112 23.62 -12.49 4.27
CA GLN A 112 22.27 -13.03 4.42
C GLN A 112 21.51 -12.22 5.45
N THR A 113 20.24 -11.90 5.15
CA THR A 113 19.34 -11.18 6.03
C THR A 113 18.27 -12.13 6.56
N LEU A 114 17.97 -11.99 7.85
CA LEU A 114 16.89 -12.69 8.54
C LEU A 114 15.88 -11.65 9.04
N SER A 115 14.61 -11.86 8.76
CA SER A 115 13.51 -11.11 9.34
C SER A 115 13.00 -11.84 10.56
N LEU A 116 12.96 -11.18 11.70
CA LEU A 116 12.41 -11.64 12.95
C LEU A 116 11.17 -10.84 13.27
N THR A 117 10.04 -11.49 13.54
CA THR A 117 8.77 -10.81 13.83
C THR A 117 8.15 -11.41 15.08
N GLY A 118 7.65 -10.58 15.97
CA GLY A 118 6.99 -11.00 17.20
C GLY A 118 6.08 -9.94 17.79
N SER A 119 5.21 -10.36 18.71
CA SER A 119 4.33 -9.47 19.49
C SER A 119 4.89 -9.11 20.87
N ASP A 120 5.79 -9.93 21.39
CA ASP A 120 6.52 -9.66 22.65
C ASP A 120 7.78 -8.86 22.30
N PHE A 121 7.69 -7.54 22.38
CA PHE A 121 8.78 -6.63 22.03
C PHE A 121 10.02 -6.81 22.90
N PRO A 122 9.90 -6.91 24.25
CA PRO A 122 11.02 -7.19 25.12
C PRO A 122 11.73 -8.50 24.77
N ALA A 123 11.01 -9.59 24.55
CA ALA A 123 11.59 -10.89 24.20
C ALA A 123 12.31 -10.84 22.85
N LEU A 124 11.71 -10.15 21.85
CA LEU A 124 12.33 -10.01 20.54
C LEU A 124 13.57 -9.10 20.59
N ALA A 125 13.52 -8.01 21.38
CA ALA A 125 14.68 -7.12 21.56
C ALA A 125 15.84 -7.86 22.26
N ALA A 126 15.56 -8.67 23.29
CA ALA A 126 16.55 -9.48 23.94
C ALA A 126 17.20 -10.51 22.99
N LEU A 127 16.38 -11.16 22.15
CA LEU A 127 16.89 -12.06 21.11
C LEU A 127 17.81 -11.30 20.14
N VAL A 128 17.41 -10.13 19.65
CA VAL A 128 18.21 -9.32 18.73
C VAL A 128 19.56 -8.96 19.36
N SER A 129 19.58 -8.50 20.61
CA SER A 129 20.82 -8.20 21.35
C SER A 129 21.71 -9.44 21.46
N LYS A 130 21.14 -10.58 21.82
CA LYS A 130 21.87 -11.84 21.89
C LYS A 130 22.52 -12.22 20.55
N LEU A 131 21.78 -12.11 19.44
CA LEU A 131 22.31 -12.41 18.10
C LEU A 131 23.42 -11.45 17.68
N GLN A 132 23.40 -10.20 18.14
CA GLN A 132 24.50 -9.25 17.92
C GLN A 132 25.75 -9.66 18.70
N ASP A 133 25.60 -9.96 19.98
CA ASP A 133 26.72 -10.22 20.90
C ASP A 133 27.37 -11.59 20.64
N GLU A 134 26.57 -12.63 20.47
CA GLU A 134 27.08 -14.03 20.37
C GLU A 134 27.41 -14.43 18.92
N ASP A 135 26.63 -13.98 17.94
CA ASP A 135 26.76 -14.40 16.55
C ASP A 135 27.31 -13.29 15.63
N GLY A 136 27.54 -12.09 16.16
CA GLY A 136 28.04 -10.95 15.39
C GLY A 136 27.11 -10.52 14.24
N LEU A 137 25.80 -10.67 14.42
CA LEU A 137 24.84 -10.20 13.45
C LEU A 137 24.68 -8.69 13.56
N LEU A 138 24.49 -8.05 12.42
CA LEU A 138 24.24 -6.61 12.33
C LEU A 138 22.73 -6.36 12.29
N VAL A 139 22.24 -5.46 13.13
CA VAL A 139 20.85 -4.98 13.02
C VAL A 139 20.76 -4.01 11.88
N SER A 140 19.95 -4.32 10.89
CA SER A 140 19.71 -3.45 9.72
C SER A 140 18.55 -2.48 9.96
N SER A 141 17.49 -2.95 10.61
CA SER A 141 16.34 -2.10 10.97
C SER A 141 15.50 -2.76 12.06
N ILE A 142 14.80 -1.90 12.81
CA ILE A 142 13.70 -2.29 13.70
C ILE A 142 12.50 -1.45 13.31
N ALA A 143 11.36 -2.08 13.11
CA ALA A 143 10.10 -1.42 12.77
C ALA A 143 8.96 -1.96 13.62
N PHE A 144 7.98 -1.10 13.91
CA PHE A 144 6.75 -1.46 14.60
C PHE A 144 5.59 -1.30 13.63
N MET A 145 4.66 -2.23 13.66
CA MET A 145 3.55 -2.29 12.73
C MET A 145 2.33 -2.95 13.36
N LEU A 146 1.22 -2.88 12.69
CA LEU A 146 0.01 -3.63 13.04
C LEU A 146 0.09 -5.04 12.47
N ALA A 147 -0.34 -6.02 13.25
CA ALA A 147 -0.61 -7.35 12.72
C ALA A 147 -1.69 -7.26 11.62
N PRO A 148 -1.60 -8.10 10.57
CA PRO A 148 -2.58 -8.06 9.47
C PRO A 148 -4.04 -8.22 9.93
N GLN A 149 -4.27 -8.97 11.01
CA GLN A 149 -5.60 -9.15 11.57
C GLN A 149 -6.10 -7.89 12.29
N THR A 150 -5.25 -7.28 13.13
CA THR A 150 -5.56 -6.03 13.83
C THR A 150 -5.84 -4.91 12.84
N ARG A 151 -5.01 -4.80 11.78
CA ARG A 151 -5.21 -3.84 10.71
C ARG A 151 -6.57 -4.03 10.03
N ARG A 152 -6.91 -5.25 9.59
CA ARG A 152 -8.20 -5.54 8.93
C ARG A 152 -9.38 -5.21 9.82
N GLN A 153 -9.34 -5.57 11.10
CA GLN A 153 -10.42 -5.25 12.05
C GLN A 153 -10.63 -3.75 12.20
N ALA A 154 -9.55 -2.97 12.28
CA ALA A 154 -9.62 -1.52 12.35
C ALA A 154 -10.15 -0.91 11.04
N GLU A 155 -9.68 -1.38 9.89
CA GLU A 155 -10.15 -0.93 8.56
C GLU A 155 -11.63 -1.24 8.34
N ASP A 156 -12.12 -2.40 8.76
CA ASP A 156 -13.55 -2.77 8.70
C ASP A 156 -14.41 -1.84 9.58
N ALA A 157 -13.92 -1.49 10.77
CA ALA A 157 -14.62 -0.55 11.65
C ALA A 157 -14.65 0.86 11.04
N LEU A 158 -13.51 1.35 10.56
CA LEU A 158 -13.39 2.66 9.91
C LEU A 158 -14.21 2.73 8.62
N THR A 159 -14.31 1.66 7.84
CA THR A 159 -15.14 1.61 6.64
C THR A 159 -16.61 1.87 6.98
N ARG A 160 -17.14 1.22 8.02
CA ARG A 160 -18.51 1.47 8.48
C ARG A 160 -18.73 2.90 8.95
N GLU A 161 -17.75 3.49 9.61
CA GLU A 161 -17.81 4.86 10.10
C GLU A 161 -17.71 5.88 8.96
N ALA A 162 -16.78 5.69 8.03
CA ALA A 162 -16.63 6.54 6.84
C ALA A 162 -17.87 6.52 5.94
N ILE A 163 -18.53 5.35 5.79
CA ILE A 163 -19.81 5.23 5.07
C ILE A 163 -20.90 6.05 5.79
N ARG A 164 -21.00 5.96 7.10
CA ARG A 164 -21.95 6.77 7.88
C ARG A 164 -21.69 8.27 7.72
N ALA A 165 -20.43 8.68 7.79
CA ALA A 165 -20.04 10.07 7.57
C ALA A 165 -20.38 10.54 6.15
N TRP A 166 -20.18 9.69 5.14
CA TRP A 166 -20.57 9.95 3.75
C TRP A 166 -22.08 10.11 3.62
N GLN A 167 -22.88 9.19 4.19
CA GLN A 167 -24.35 9.23 4.17
C GLN A 167 -24.90 10.50 4.83
N GLN A 168 -24.37 10.89 5.96
CA GLN A 168 -24.75 12.13 6.66
C GLN A 168 -24.49 13.37 5.81
N ARG A 169 -23.33 13.46 5.17
CA ARG A 169 -22.99 14.57 4.27
C ARG A 169 -23.88 14.58 3.02
N ALA A 170 -24.17 13.41 2.46
CA ALA A 170 -25.07 13.29 1.31
C ALA A 170 -26.50 13.78 1.65
N ALA A 171 -27.00 13.38 2.82
CA ALA A 171 -28.30 13.85 3.30
C ALA A 171 -28.32 15.38 3.50
N THR A 172 -27.32 15.93 4.20
CA THR A 172 -27.21 17.37 4.42
C THR A 172 -27.09 18.15 3.10
N ALA A 173 -26.34 17.63 2.13
CA ALA A 173 -26.19 18.27 0.83
C ALA A 173 -27.51 18.25 0.02
N ALA A 174 -28.24 17.12 0.03
CA ALA A 174 -29.53 17.00 -0.63
C ALA A 174 -30.55 17.98 -0.04
N GLU A 175 -30.67 18.05 1.27
CA GLU A 175 -31.55 18.98 1.99
C GLU A 175 -31.21 20.43 1.67
N ALA A 176 -29.94 20.82 1.76
CA ALA A 176 -29.48 22.18 1.48
C ALA A 176 -29.72 22.61 0.02
N LEU A 177 -29.72 21.64 -0.91
CA LEU A 177 -30.02 21.85 -2.33
C LEU A 177 -31.54 21.85 -2.63
N GLY A 178 -32.39 21.59 -1.63
CA GLY A 178 -33.86 21.59 -1.77
C GLY A 178 -34.42 20.28 -2.35
N PHE A 179 -33.75 19.16 -2.15
CA PHE A 179 -34.21 17.83 -2.54
C PHE A 179 -34.72 17.06 -1.33
N ALA A 180 -35.87 16.37 -1.48
CA ALA A 180 -36.50 15.62 -0.41
C ALA A 180 -35.88 14.23 -0.18
N ALA A 181 -35.24 13.66 -1.21
CA ALA A 181 -34.65 12.34 -1.16
C ALA A 181 -33.37 12.26 -2.01
N TRP A 182 -32.55 11.29 -1.69
CA TRP A 182 -31.35 10.96 -2.45
C TRP A 182 -31.09 9.45 -2.39
N ARG A 183 -30.30 8.96 -3.32
CA ARG A 183 -29.84 7.57 -3.35
C ARG A 183 -28.35 7.51 -3.69
N PRO A 184 -27.65 6.47 -3.23
CA PRO A 184 -26.24 6.28 -3.61
C PRO A 184 -26.09 6.09 -5.12
N GLY A 185 -25.15 6.80 -5.72
CA GLY A 185 -24.68 6.58 -7.08
C GLY A 185 -23.41 5.68 -7.07
N ARG A 186 -22.39 6.08 -7.83
CA ARG A 186 -21.09 5.40 -7.79
C ARG A 186 -20.39 5.73 -6.49
N ILE A 187 -19.94 4.70 -5.77
CA ILE A 187 -19.19 4.85 -4.51
C ILE A 187 -17.84 4.17 -4.66
N THR A 188 -16.80 4.82 -4.16
CA THR A 188 -15.45 4.30 -4.04
C THR A 188 -15.02 4.37 -2.59
N VAL A 189 -14.50 3.25 -2.07
CA VAL A 189 -13.89 3.17 -0.75
C VAL A 189 -12.40 3.02 -0.93
N ALA A 190 -11.62 3.91 -0.32
CA ALA A 190 -10.17 3.90 -0.37
C ALA A 190 -9.63 3.83 1.06
N THR A 191 -8.72 2.91 1.28
CA THR A 191 -7.94 2.82 2.51
C THR A 191 -6.61 3.52 2.27
N GLY A 192 -6.31 4.54 3.06
CA GLY A 192 -5.06 5.27 2.98
C GLY A 192 -4.14 4.85 4.11
N ASP A 193 -2.94 4.38 3.77
CA ASP A 193 -1.84 4.26 4.72
C ASP A 193 -1.14 5.63 4.82
N TYR A 194 -1.61 6.49 5.67
CA TYR A 194 -0.79 7.60 6.13
C TYR A 194 0.02 7.07 7.31
N ALA A 195 1.19 6.48 7.02
CA ALA A 195 2.22 6.30 8.03
C ALA A 195 2.94 7.65 8.14
N PRO A 196 2.71 8.43 9.22
CA PRO A 196 3.64 9.51 9.53
C PRO A 196 4.99 8.85 9.72
N ALA A 197 6.01 9.29 8.98
CA ALA A 197 7.37 8.88 9.26
C ALA A 197 7.61 9.09 10.75
N PRO A 198 8.12 8.09 11.49
CA PRO A 198 8.42 8.27 12.91
C PRO A 198 9.38 9.46 13.02
N ARG A 199 8.91 10.55 13.62
CA ARG A 199 9.77 11.65 14.01
C ARG A 199 10.51 11.15 15.24
N PHE A 200 11.71 10.64 15.03
CA PHE A 200 12.66 10.49 16.10
C PHE A 200 13.07 11.92 16.48
N ASP A 201 12.56 12.43 17.57
CA ASP A 201 13.15 13.59 18.24
C ASP A 201 14.54 13.16 18.71
N MET A 202 15.52 13.42 17.86
CA MET A 202 16.93 13.31 18.20
C MET A 202 17.26 14.43 19.18
N ALA A 203 16.96 14.20 20.45
CA ALA A 203 17.56 14.97 21.53
C ALA A 203 19.06 14.64 21.54
N MET A 204 19.84 15.52 20.91
CA MET A 204 21.31 15.50 20.99
C MET A 204 21.72 15.59 22.45
N ARG A 205 22.03 14.46 23.09
CA ARG A 205 22.80 14.43 24.33
C ARG A 205 24.27 14.17 24.02
N ALA A 206 25.06 15.11 24.49
CA ALA A 206 26.51 15.16 24.40
C ALA A 206 27.17 13.88 24.90
N ALA A 207 28.27 13.53 24.22
CA ALA A 207 29.12 12.37 24.43
C ALA A 207 29.68 12.28 25.85
N ALA A 208 29.52 11.13 26.49
CA ALA A 208 30.40 10.58 27.50
C ALA A 208 30.66 9.12 27.16
N ALA A 209 31.89 8.66 27.33
CA ALA A 209 32.42 7.37 26.91
C ALA A 209 31.60 6.15 27.39
N PRO A 210 31.65 5.01 26.67
CA PRO A 210 30.63 3.99 26.72
C PRO A 210 30.84 3.00 27.88
N PRO A 211 29.86 2.82 28.74
CA PRO A 211 29.58 1.53 29.34
C PRO A 211 28.83 0.65 28.35
N ALA A 212 28.83 -0.67 28.58
CA ALA A 212 28.12 -1.65 27.76
C ALA A 212 26.76 -1.15 27.29
N ALA A 213 26.46 -1.32 25.98
CA ALA A 213 25.27 -0.73 25.38
C ALA A 213 24.02 -1.15 26.20
N PRO A 214 23.23 -0.19 26.69
CA PRO A 214 21.98 -0.52 27.37
C PRO A 214 21.06 -1.23 26.38
N PRO A 215 20.19 -2.14 26.83
CA PRO A 215 19.22 -2.79 25.96
C PRO A 215 18.41 -1.71 25.21
N VAL A 216 18.16 -1.94 23.94
CA VAL A 216 17.40 -1.01 23.09
C VAL A 216 16.04 -0.77 23.72
N ALA A 217 15.78 0.44 24.21
CA ALA A 217 14.46 0.82 24.69
C ALA A 217 13.50 0.82 23.50
N VAL A 218 12.51 -0.08 23.51
CA VAL A 218 11.58 -0.28 22.40
C VAL A 218 10.18 0.14 22.83
N GLU A 219 9.67 1.21 22.21
CA GLU A 219 8.27 1.61 22.30
C GLU A 219 7.61 1.43 20.94
N GLY A 220 6.51 0.67 20.92
CA GLY A 220 5.84 0.26 19.68
C GLY A 220 5.17 1.42 18.91
N GLY A 221 4.86 2.54 19.58
CA GLY A 221 4.13 3.64 18.96
C GLY A 221 2.75 3.22 18.44
N SER A 222 2.14 4.07 17.62
CA SER A 222 0.84 3.83 17.00
C SER A 222 0.87 4.13 15.52
N THR A 223 0.04 3.42 14.75
CA THR A 223 -0.21 3.68 13.34
C THR A 223 -1.57 4.35 13.17
N GLU A 224 -1.63 5.44 12.43
CA GLU A 224 -2.88 6.09 12.07
C GLU A 224 -3.43 5.46 10.79
N LEU A 225 -4.65 4.94 10.88
CA LEU A 225 -5.39 4.38 9.75
C LEU A 225 -6.50 5.35 9.36
N THR A 226 -6.68 5.55 8.06
CA THR A 226 -7.74 6.40 7.52
C THR A 226 -8.45 5.66 6.40
N VAL A 227 -9.79 5.69 6.44
CA VAL A 227 -10.64 5.20 5.34
C VAL A 227 -11.43 6.39 4.81
N THR A 228 -11.40 6.54 3.49
CA THR A 228 -12.14 7.59 2.78
C THR A 228 -13.17 6.94 1.86
N VAL A 229 -14.40 7.41 1.94
CA VAL A 229 -15.50 7.04 1.05
C VAL A 229 -15.84 8.26 0.21
N SER A 230 -15.75 8.14 -1.09
CA SER A 230 -16.13 9.18 -2.05
C SER A 230 -17.14 8.63 -3.04
N GLY A 231 -18.07 9.47 -3.47
CA GLY A 231 -19.06 9.04 -4.44
C GLY A 231 -20.15 10.07 -4.67
N ASP A 232 -21.06 9.71 -5.56
CA ASP A 232 -22.16 10.56 -5.96
C ASP A 232 -23.42 10.21 -5.15
N ALA A 233 -24.08 11.24 -4.61
CA ALA A 233 -25.47 11.15 -4.17
C ALA A 233 -26.35 11.64 -5.31
N VAL A 234 -27.13 10.76 -5.89
CA VAL A 234 -28.13 11.08 -6.92
C VAL A 234 -29.36 11.64 -6.23
N LEU A 235 -29.77 12.84 -6.65
CA LEU A 235 -30.87 13.58 -6.03
C LEU A 235 -32.19 13.19 -6.68
N ASP A 236 -33.15 12.77 -5.85
CA ASP A 236 -34.47 12.33 -6.29
C ASP A 236 -35.50 13.33 -5.77
N GLN A 237 -36.37 13.81 -6.62
CA GLN A 237 -37.50 14.73 -6.36
C GLN A 237 -37.13 16.04 -5.60
N PRO A 238 -37.47 17.20 -6.15
CA PRO A 238 -37.40 18.46 -5.42
C PRO A 238 -38.32 18.41 -4.19
N ALA A 239 -37.91 19.03 -3.08
CA ALA A 239 -38.77 19.20 -1.93
C ALA A 239 -40.02 19.99 -2.35
N ALA A 240 -41.19 19.52 -1.95
CA ALA A 240 -42.42 20.28 -2.14
C ALA A 240 -42.31 21.62 -1.39
N ARG A 241 -42.54 22.71 -2.11
CA ARG A 241 -42.54 24.08 -1.55
C ARG A 241 -43.84 24.31 -0.77
#